data_311486be5612de3bfbeb56d48a0cc864
#
_entry.id   311486be5612de3bfbeb56d48a0cc864
#
_cell.length_a   1.000
_cell.length_b   1.000
_cell.length_c   1.000
_cell.angle_alpha   90.00
_cell.angle_beta   90.00
_cell.angle_gamma   90.00
#
_symmetry.space_group_name_H-M   'P 1'
#
loop_
_entity.id
_entity.type
_entity.pdbx_description
1 polymer ?
#
loop_
_entity_poly.entity_id
_entity_poly.type
_entity_poly.pdbx_seq_one_letter_code
_entity_poly.pdbx_strand_id
1 'polypeptide(L)'
;LSLRRQRQMCIRDRIITSPILLITAVLIKAYDGGPVFYKQVRLTKDGKKFSILKFRSMKVDAEKDGVARLSSQGDSRITPIGKVIRACRIDELPQMINILQGDLSCVGPRPERPEISEQYIKEMPEFSLRLQVKAGLTGYAQVYGKYNTEPYDKLQMDLMYISKLSIITDIKIIMATIKILFMPESTEGIEAGKTTAMNKEAMQEAAAAKEED
;
A
#
# COMPACT_ATOMS: atom_id res chain seq x y z
N LEU A 1 -7.15 17.49 -4.86
CA LEU A 1 -8.48 17.34 -5.51
C LEU A 1 -9.56 17.48 -4.45
N SER A 2 -10.62 18.29 -4.72
CA SER A 2 -11.74 18.37 -3.78
C SER A 2 -12.35 16.97 -3.61
N LEU A 3 -12.68 16.57 -2.40
CA LEU A 3 -13.31 15.27 -2.07
C LEU A 3 -14.49 14.95 -3.01
N ARG A 4 -15.20 15.96 -3.46
CA ARG A 4 -16.31 15.82 -4.40
C ARG A 4 -15.87 15.37 -5.79
N ARG A 5 -14.77 15.90 -6.32
CA ARG A 5 -14.19 15.47 -7.62
C ARG A 5 -13.60 14.07 -7.54
N GLN A 6 -12.90 13.75 -6.46
CA GLN A 6 -12.39 12.38 -6.25
C GLN A 6 -13.54 11.36 -6.24
N ARG A 7 -14.63 11.65 -5.52
CA ARG A 7 -15.81 10.78 -5.51
C ARG A 7 -16.44 10.59 -6.89
N GLN A 8 -16.56 11.65 -7.68
CA GLN A 8 -17.15 11.57 -9.04
C GLN A 8 -16.26 10.75 -9.99
N MET A 9 -14.94 10.90 -9.93
CA MET A 9 -14.01 10.08 -10.69
C MET A 9 -14.15 8.61 -10.29
N CYS A 10 -14.11 8.29 -9.00
CA CYS A 10 -14.27 6.93 -8.50
C CYS A 10 -15.60 6.27 -8.87
N ILE A 11 -16.70 7.01 -8.98
CA ILE A 11 -18.00 6.45 -9.41
C ILE A 11 -17.94 6.03 -10.87
N ARG A 12 -17.40 6.86 -11.75
CA ARG A 12 -17.25 6.55 -13.18
C ARG A 12 -16.32 5.38 -13.41
N ASP A 13 -15.18 5.39 -12.73
CA ASP A 13 -14.18 4.30 -12.83
C ASP A 13 -14.75 2.97 -12.36
N ARG A 14 -15.63 2.97 -11.36
CA ARG A 14 -16.32 1.76 -10.89
C ARG A 14 -17.24 1.15 -11.96
N ILE A 15 -17.99 1.96 -12.70
CA ILE A 15 -18.87 1.45 -13.76
C ILE A 15 -18.01 0.77 -14.83
N ILE A 16 -16.89 1.39 -15.21
CA ILE A 16 -15.96 0.87 -16.21
C ILE A 16 -15.26 -0.40 -15.72
N THR A 17 -14.85 -0.44 -14.44
CA THR A 17 -14.12 -1.58 -13.87
C THR A 17 -15.04 -2.69 -13.34
N SER A 18 -16.36 -2.45 -13.23
CA SER A 18 -17.30 -3.42 -12.65
C SER A 18 -17.27 -4.82 -13.33
N PRO A 19 -17.14 -4.97 -14.65
CA PRO A 19 -17.02 -6.31 -15.25
C PRO A 19 -15.76 -7.04 -14.77
N ILE A 20 -14.62 -6.33 -14.66
CA ILE A 20 -13.36 -6.90 -14.19
C ILE A 20 -13.50 -7.34 -12.73
N LEU A 21 -14.13 -6.49 -11.90
CA LEU A 21 -14.38 -6.79 -10.48
C LEU A 21 -15.26 -8.04 -10.34
N LEU A 22 -16.31 -8.16 -11.15
CA LEU A 22 -17.22 -9.31 -11.11
C LEU A 22 -16.50 -10.59 -11.53
N ILE A 23 -15.79 -10.58 -12.66
CA ILE A 23 -15.03 -11.74 -13.15
C ILE A 23 -14.00 -12.17 -12.10
N THR A 24 -13.24 -11.23 -11.54
CA THR A 24 -12.25 -11.51 -10.49
C THR A 24 -12.90 -12.13 -9.26
N ALA A 25 -14.06 -11.61 -8.82
CA ALA A 25 -14.81 -12.13 -7.69
C ALA A 25 -15.26 -13.59 -7.93
N VAL A 26 -15.78 -13.88 -9.13
CA VAL A 26 -16.20 -15.23 -9.52
C VAL A 26 -15.00 -16.18 -9.55
N LEU A 27 -13.87 -15.79 -10.14
CA LEU A 27 -12.66 -16.63 -10.21
C LEU A 27 -12.12 -16.96 -8.81
N ILE A 28 -12.04 -15.98 -7.90
CA ILE A 28 -11.60 -16.21 -6.52
C ILE A 28 -12.56 -17.16 -5.80
N LYS A 29 -13.87 -16.97 -5.98
CA LYS A 29 -14.89 -17.80 -5.34
C LYS A 29 -14.89 -19.23 -5.86
N ALA A 30 -14.70 -19.41 -7.16
CA ALA A 30 -14.67 -20.72 -7.82
C ALA A 30 -13.40 -21.53 -7.46
N TYR A 31 -12.30 -20.86 -7.12
CA TYR A 31 -11.03 -21.53 -6.85
C TYR A 31 -11.05 -22.36 -5.55
N ASP A 32 -11.54 -21.81 -4.45
CA ASP A 32 -11.49 -22.46 -3.12
C ASP A 32 -12.74 -22.24 -2.25
N GLY A 33 -13.80 -21.65 -2.81
CA GLY A 33 -15.06 -21.40 -2.09
C GLY A 33 -15.00 -20.34 -0.98
N GLY A 34 -13.80 -19.82 -0.66
CA GLY A 34 -13.59 -18.89 0.44
C GLY A 34 -14.09 -17.46 0.18
N PRO A 35 -13.83 -16.52 1.09
CA PRO A 35 -14.24 -15.12 0.94
C PRO A 35 -13.54 -14.46 -0.24
N VAL A 36 -14.28 -13.65 -1.01
CA VAL A 36 -13.75 -12.90 -2.17
C VAL A 36 -12.87 -11.74 -1.73
N PHE A 37 -13.29 -11.05 -0.66
CA PHE A 37 -12.61 -9.88 -0.15
C PHE A 37 -11.79 -10.21 1.08
N TYR A 38 -10.64 -9.54 1.17
CA TYR A 38 -9.77 -9.49 2.33
C TYR A 38 -9.82 -8.09 2.93
N LYS A 39 -9.96 -8.02 4.25
CA LYS A 39 -9.95 -6.78 5.03
C LYS A 39 -8.76 -6.77 5.96
N GLN A 40 -8.07 -5.63 6.04
CA GLN A 40 -6.92 -5.46 6.92
C GLN A 40 -6.96 -4.07 7.54
N VAL A 41 -6.72 -4.01 8.85
CA VAL A 41 -6.65 -2.73 9.56
C VAL A 41 -5.39 -1.97 9.12
N ARG A 42 -5.57 -0.70 8.83
CA ARG A 42 -4.51 0.23 8.42
C ARG A 42 -4.70 1.58 9.11
N LEU A 43 -3.63 2.39 9.11
CA LEU A 43 -3.67 3.75 9.62
C LEU A 43 -3.88 4.75 8.50
N THR A 44 -4.65 5.80 8.79
CA THR A 44 -4.84 6.98 7.92
C THR A 44 -4.58 8.24 8.74
N LYS A 45 -5.02 9.38 8.25
CA LYS A 45 -4.81 10.68 8.89
C LYS A 45 -5.12 10.65 10.40
N ASP A 46 -4.28 11.32 11.18
CA ASP A 46 -4.35 11.45 12.65
C ASP A 46 -4.30 10.09 13.39
N GLY A 47 -3.69 9.06 12.75
CA GLY A 47 -3.59 7.72 13.33
C GLY A 47 -4.91 6.94 13.37
N LYS A 48 -5.96 7.43 12.69
CA LYS A 48 -7.26 6.75 12.65
C LYS A 48 -7.13 5.39 11.98
N LYS A 49 -7.67 4.34 12.62
CA LYS A 49 -7.74 2.99 12.07
C LYS A 49 -8.90 2.87 11.09
N PHE A 50 -8.67 2.24 9.94
CA PHE A 50 -9.71 1.87 8.98
C PHE A 50 -9.41 0.49 8.39
N SER A 51 -10.42 -0.16 7.82
CA SER A 51 -10.25 -1.45 7.16
C SER A 51 -10.07 -1.26 5.66
N ILE A 52 -8.83 -1.47 5.18
CA ILE A 52 -8.57 -1.47 3.73
C ILE A 52 -9.19 -2.70 3.10
N LEU A 53 -9.86 -2.52 1.96
CA LEU A 53 -10.54 -3.59 1.24
C LEU A 53 -9.71 -3.99 0.01
N LYS A 54 -9.42 -5.30 -0.10
CA LYS A 54 -8.70 -5.87 -1.25
C LYS A 54 -9.40 -7.15 -1.72
N PHE A 55 -9.13 -7.57 -2.97
CA PHE A 55 -9.40 -8.95 -3.33
C PHE A 55 -8.43 -9.88 -2.61
N ARG A 56 -8.94 -11.04 -2.21
CA ARG A 56 -8.11 -12.07 -1.60
C ARG A 56 -7.20 -12.70 -2.65
N SER A 57 -5.91 -12.53 -2.48
CA SER A 57 -4.85 -13.08 -3.32
C SER A 57 -4.06 -14.21 -2.66
N MET A 58 -4.31 -14.48 -1.39
CA MET A 58 -3.65 -15.52 -0.60
C MET A 58 -4.66 -16.57 -0.12
N LYS A 59 -4.15 -17.74 0.28
CA LYS A 59 -4.94 -18.81 0.91
C LYS A 59 -5.65 -18.31 2.17
N VAL A 60 -6.77 -18.92 2.54
CA VAL A 60 -7.57 -18.52 3.72
C VAL A 60 -6.75 -18.53 5.02
N ASP A 61 -5.79 -19.43 5.09
CA ASP A 61 -4.95 -19.68 6.29
C ASP A 61 -3.61 -18.93 6.25
N ALA A 62 -3.42 -17.99 5.34
CA ALA A 62 -2.12 -17.35 5.10
C ALA A 62 -1.51 -16.63 6.33
N GLU A 63 -2.33 -16.21 7.29
CA GLU A 63 -1.91 -15.52 8.52
C GLU A 63 -2.50 -16.21 9.78
N LYS A 64 -2.64 -17.54 9.79
CA LYS A 64 -3.17 -18.29 10.96
C LYS A 64 -2.33 -18.10 12.23
N ASP A 65 -1.05 -17.84 12.08
CA ASP A 65 -0.12 -17.59 13.20
C ASP A 65 -0.24 -16.17 13.80
N GLY A 66 -1.10 -15.32 13.24
CA GLY A 66 -1.33 -13.94 13.70
C GLY A 66 -0.12 -13.00 13.53
N VAL A 67 0.96 -13.46 12.90
CA VAL A 67 2.16 -12.63 12.70
C VAL A 67 2.04 -11.81 11.43
N ALA A 68 2.13 -10.48 11.59
CA ALA A 68 2.15 -9.54 10.47
C ALA A 68 3.46 -9.67 9.68
N ARG A 69 3.41 -10.30 8.49
CA ARG A 69 4.58 -10.45 7.61
C ARG A 69 4.36 -9.73 6.30
N LEU A 70 5.44 -9.15 5.78
CA LEU A 70 5.45 -8.64 4.41
C LEU A 70 5.51 -9.82 3.43
N SER A 71 4.93 -9.64 2.24
CA SER A 71 4.97 -10.65 1.19
C SER A 71 6.38 -10.75 0.62
N SER A 72 6.95 -11.95 0.58
CA SER A 72 8.26 -12.22 -0.04
C SER A 72 8.12 -12.63 -1.50
N GLN A 73 9.25 -12.61 -2.22
CA GLN A 73 9.34 -13.15 -3.56
C GLN A 73 9.06 -14.66 -3.53
N GLY A 74 8.16 -15.16 -4.40
CA GLY A 74 7.82 -16.59 -4.42
C GLY A 74 6.97 -17.07 -3.24
N ASP A 75 6.30 -16.20 -2.50
CA ASP A 75 5.48 -16.53 -1.32
C ASP A 75 4.45 -17.64 -1.63
N SER A 76 4.61 -18.79 -0.99
CA SER A 76 3.77 -19.99 -1.18
C SER A 76 2.31 -19.82 -0.71
N ARG A 77 2.02 -18.74 0.02
CA ARG A 77 0.68 -18.38 0.47
C ARG A 77 -0.17 -17.79 -0.64
N ILE A 78 0.46 -17.30 -1.73
CA ILE A 78 -0.24 -16.65 -2.85
C ILE A 78 -0.86 -17.74 -3.73
N THR A 79 -2.17 -17.60 -4.03
CA THR A 79 -2.88 -18.50 -4.94
C THR A 79 -2.47 -18.25 -6.40
N PRO A 80 -2.65 -19.23 -7.33
CA PRO A 80 -2.38 -19.00 -8.76
C PRO A 80 -3.14 -17.80 -9.33
N ILE A 81 -4.43 -17.66 -8.98
CA ILE A 81 -5.24 -16.48 -9.34
C ILE A 81 -4.68 -15.22 -8.67
N GLY A 82 -4.27 -15.36 -7.41
CA GLY A 82 -3.64 -14.29 -6.64
C GLY A 82 -2.39 -13.72 -7.31
N LYS A 83 -1.56 -14.56 -7.93
CA LYS A 83 -0.39 -14.11 -8.70
C LYS A 83 -0.79 -13.18 -9.85
N VAL A 84 -1.80 -13.56 -10.62
CA VAL A 84 -2.28 -12.76 -11.76
C VAL A 84 -2.88 -11.43 -11.30
N ILE A 85 -3.80 -11.45 -10.33
CA ILE A 85 -4.46 -10.21 -9.88
C ILE A 85 -3.51 -9.24 -9.19
N ARG A 86 -2.45 -9.75 -8.53
CA ARG A 86 -1.38 -8.90 -7.94
C ARG A 86 -0.47 -8.31 -9.00
N ALA A 87 -0.08 -9.10 -10.01
CA ALA A 87 0.74 -8.60 -11.12
C ALA A 87 0.06 -7.46 -11.86
N CYS A 88 -1.27 -7.53 -12.05
CA CYS A 88 -2.07 -6.47 -12.67
C CYS A 88 -2.60 -5.43 -11.68
N ARG A 89 -2.29 -5.54 -10.38
CA ARG A 89 -2.82 -4.71 -9.27
C ARG A 89 -4.35 -4.64 -9.20
N ILE A 90 -5.04 -5.62 -9.77
CA ILE A 90 -6.51 -5.75 -9.71
C ILE A 90 -6.97 -5.99 -8.27
N ASP A 91 -6.12 -6.62 -7.45
CA ASP A 91 -6.39 -6.86 -6.03
C ASP A 91 -6.63 -5.58 -5.22
N GLU A 92 -6.12 -4.45 -5.67
CA GLU A 92 -6.27 -3.14 -5.00
C GLU A 92 -7.50 -2.33 -5.47
N LEU A 93 -8.18 -2.73 -6.56
CA LEU A 93 -9.35 -2.01 -7.08
C LEU A 93 -10.50 -1.85 -6.05
N PRO A 94 -10.81 -2.82 -5.15
CA PRO A 94 -11.83 -2.63 -4.13
C PRO A 94 -11.57 -1.46 -3.17
N GLN A 95 -10.32 -0.97 -3.05
CA GLN A 95 -9.98 0.21 -2.23
C GLN A 95 -10.66 1.50 -2.70
N MET A 96 -11.16 1.53 -3.94
CA MET A 96 -12.02 2.64 -4.40
C MET A 96 -13.25 2.83 -3.50
N ILE A 97 -13.71 1.77 -2.80
CA ILE A 97 -14.78 1.87 -1.81
C ILE A 97 -14.29 2.69 -0.61
N ASN A 98 -13.07 2.45 -0.12
CA ASN A 98 -12.48 3.22 0.97
C ASN A 98 -12.31 4.71 0.61
N ILE A 99 -12.00 5.01 -0.66
CA ILE A 99 -11.93 6.41 -1.14
C ILE A 99 -13.33 7.06 -1.09
N LEU A 100 -14.37 6.35 -1.50
CA LEU A 100 -15.75 6.86 -1.45
C LEU A 100 -16.25 7.07 -0.02
N GLN A 101 -15.87 6.18 0.90
CA GLN A 101 -16.14 6.30 2.33
C GLN A 101 -15.37 7.45 2.98
N GLY A 102 -14.30 7.91 2.32
CA GLY A 102 -13.47 9.01 2.80
C GLY A 102 -12.36 8.59 3.75
N ASP A 103 -12.13 7.30 3.92
CA ASP A 103 -11.03 6.76 4.74
C ASP A 103 -9.68 6.85 4.02
N LEU A 104 -9.71 6.75 2.68
CA LEU A 104 -8.54 6.78 1.80
C LEU A 104 -8.63 7.95 0.82
N SER A 105 -7.49 8.42 0.32
CA SER A 105 -7.37 9.36 -0.81
C SER A 105 -6.89 8.62 -2.07
N CYS A 106 -7.05 9.22 -3.25
CA CYS A 106 -6.42 8.70 -4.47
C CYS A 106 -4.90 8.76 -4.35
N VAL A 107 -4.37 9.91 -3.87
CA VAL A 107 -2.93 10.13 -3.71
C VAL A 107 -2.63 10.45 -2.24
N GLY A 108 -1.56 9.88 -1.72
CA GLY A 108 -1.09 10.07 -0.35
C GLY A 108 -0.08 9.00 0.09
N PRO A 109 0.49 9.12 1.29
CA PRO A 109 1.34 8.09 1.87
C PRO A 109 0.65 6.71 1.91
N ARG A 110 1.39 5.64 1.60
CA ARG A 110 0.82 4.27 1.67
C ARG A 110 0.39 3.94 3.10
N PRO A 111 -0.84 3.46 3.33
CA PRO A 111 -1.30 3.12 4.67
C PRO A 111 -0.54 1.91 5.24
N GLU A 112 0.05 2.07 6.42
CA GLU A 112 0.77 0.99 7.12
C GLU A 112 -0.12 0.25 8.10
N ARG A 113 0.26 -0.98 8.46
CA ARG A 113 -0.34 -1.75 9.57
C ARG A 113 -0.04 -1.02 10.89
N PRO A 114 -0.96 -0.98 11.85
CA PRO A 114 -0.70 -0.37 13.16
C PRO A 114 0.58 -0.90 13.82
N GLU A 115 0.76 -2.23 13.83
CA GLU A 115 1.88 -2.92 14.47
C GLU A 115 3.22 -2.51 13.84
N ILE A 116 3.27 -2.43 12.51
CA ILE A 116 4.47 -2.01 11.75
C ILE A 116 4.73 -0.52 11.96
N SER A 117 3.68 0.30 11.94
CA SER A 117 3.79 1.74 12.15
C SER A 117 4.30 2.06 13.56
N GLU A 118 3.80 1.36 14.58
CA GLU A 118 4.25 1.50 15.97
C GLU A 118 5.73 1.12 16.13
N GLN A 119 6.18 0.07 15.44
CA GLN A 119 7.58 -0.32 15.43
C GLN A 119 8.45 0.77 14.79
N TYR A 120 8.03 1.30 13.62
CA TYR A 120 8.77 2.36 12.94
C TYR A 120 8.81 3.66 13.75
N ILE A 121 7.72 4.03 14.42
CA ILE A 121 7.67 5.23 15.28
C ILE A 121 8.57 5.09 16.52
N LYS A 122 8.73 3.88 17.07
CA LYS A 122 9.66 3.65 18.19
C LYS A 122 11.12 3.89 17.79
N GLU A 123 11.50 3.46 16.60
CA GLU A 123 12.88 3.59 16.09
C GLU A 123 13.11 4.96 15.43
N MET A 124 12.04 5.57 14.88
CA MET A 124 12.06 6.81 14.14
C MET A 124 10.77 7.60 14.43
N PRO A 125 10.73 8.44 15.50
CA PRO A 125 9.52 9.16 15.90
C PRO A 125 8.91 10.03 14.79
N GLU A 126 9.75 10.55 13.88
CA GLU A 126 9.35 11.38 12.74
C GLU A 126 8.46 10.61 11.75
N PHE A 127 8.44 9.27 11.82
CA PHE A 127 7.58 8.44 10.96
C PHE A 127 6.09 8.75 11.16
N SER A 128 5.72 9.29 12.33
CA SER A 128 4.37 9.77 12.63
C SER A 128 3.93 10.96 11.77
N LEU A 129 4.87 11.77 11.24
CA LEU A 129 4.57 12.95 10.43
C LEU A 129 3.82 12.62 9.13
N ARG A 130 3.97 11.40 8.60
CA ARG A 130 3.22 10.96 7.43
C ARG A 130 1.71 10.81 7.68
N LEU A 131 1.28 10.75 8.94
CA LEU A 131 -0.13 10.69 9.35
C LEU A 131 -0.81 12.07 9.37
N GLN A 132 -0.13 13.16 9.02
CA GLN A 132 -0.73 14.49 8.90
C GLN A 132 -1.74 14.59 7.74
N VAL A 133 -1.63 13.70 6.74
CA VAL A 133 -2.52 13.64 5.59
C VAL A 133 -3.22 12.29 5.50
N LYS A 134 -4.29 12.22 4.68
CA LYS A 134 -4.93 10.93 4.41
C LYS A 134 -3.99 9.99 3.67
N ALA A 135 -4.02 8.73 4.05
CA ALA A 135 -3.35 7.68 3.30
C ALA A 135 -3.90 7.59 1.87
N GLY A 136 -3.04 7.22 0.91
CA GLY A 136 -3.36 7.16 -0.50
C GLY A 136 -3.41 5.74 -1.07
N LEU A 137 -4.21 5.56 -2.13
CA LEU A 137 -4.16 4.37 -2.99
C LEU A 137 -2.82 4.30 -3.71
N THR A 138 -2.34 5.43 -4.22
CA THR A 138 -0.99 5.64 -4.72
C THR A 138 -0.31 6.80 -4.01
N GLY A 139 1.01 6.92 -4.13
CA GLY A 139 1.77 7.98 -3.48
C GLY A 139 3.16 8.16 -4.03
N TYR A 140 3.81 9.23 -3.63
CA TYR A 140 5.14 9.61 -4.12
C TYR A 140 6.17 8.49 -3.89
N ALA A 141 6.24 7.95 -2.67
CA ALA A 141 7.13 6.84 -2.33
C ALA A 141 6.81 5.54 -3.09
N GLN A 142 5.55 5.31 -3.47
CA GLN A 142 5.15 4.13 -4.24
C GLN A 142 5.57 4.22 -5.72
N VAL A 143 5.66 5.43 -6.26
CA VAL A 143 5.96 5.70 -7.67
C VAL A 143 7.45 5.87 -7.90
N TYR A 144 8.14 6.58 -7.04
CA TYR A 144 9.55 6.93 -7.19
C TYR A 144 10.48 6.08 -6.30
N GLY A 145 9.95 5.44 -5.26
CA GLY A 145 10.66 4.46 -4.46
C GLY A 145 10.61 3.07 -5.08
N LYS A 146 11.57 2.22 -4.72
CA LYS A 146 11.56 0.78 -5.02
C LYS A 146 10.84 0.02 -3.90
N TYR A 147 10.50 -1.24 -4.13
CA TYR A 147 9.84 -2.08 -3.12
C TYR A 147 10.70 -2.25 -1.86
N ASN A 148 12.02 -2.36 -2.04
CA ASN A 148 13.03 -2.51 -0.98
C ASN A 148 13.56 -1.18 -0.45
N THR A 149 12.96 -0.03 -0.81
CA THR A 149 13.35 1.28 -0.26
C THR A 149 13.19 1.26 1.25
N GLU A 150 14.20 1.73 1.97
CA GLU A 150 14.20 1.79 3.43
C GLU A 150 13.06 2.66 3.98
N PRO A 151 12.59 2.40 5.20
CA PRO A 151 11.52 3.19 5.82
C PRO A 151 11.85 4.67 5.94
N TYR A 152 13.11 5.02 6.17
CA TYR A 152 13.57 6.41 6.22
C TYR A 152 13.41 7.11 4.88
N ASP A 153 13.85 6.50 3.79
CA ASP A 153 13.71 7.05 2.44
C ASP A 153 12.24 7.19 2.03
N LYS A 154 11.42 6.18 2.39
CA LYS A 154 9.97 6.26 2.19
C LYS A 154 9.36 7.43 2.93
N LEU A 155 9.79 7.66 4.18
CA LEU A 155 9.36 8.81 4.97
C LEU A 155 9.75 10.12 4.27
N GLN A 156 11.00 10.27 3.84
CA GLN A 156 11.46 11.47 3.13
C GLN A 156 10.63 11.76 1.89
N MET A 157 10.36 10.73 1.08
CA MET A 157 9.52 10.85 -0.11
C MET A 157 8.07 11.24 0.23
N ASP A 158 7.50 10.68 1.30
CA ASP A 158 6.16 11.04 1.77
C ASP A 158 6.11 12.48 2.31
N LEU A 159 7.16 12.93 3.03
CA LEU A 159 7.27 14.31 3.51
C LEU A 159 7.46 15.31 2.36
N MET A 160 8.21 14.94 1.31
CA MET A 160 8.32 15.75 0.09
C MET A 160 6.95 15.94 -0.58
N TYR A 161 6.11 14.91 -0.61
CA TYR A 161 4.74 15.02 -1.10
C TYR A 161 3.90 15.93 -0.21
N ILE A 162 3.95 15.72 1.12
CA ILE A 162 3.18 16.49 2.11
C ILE A 162 3.52 18.00 2.03
N SER A 163 4.79 18.33 1.84
CA SER A 163 5.25 19.72 1.72
C SER A 163 4.81 20.41 0.42
N LYS A 164 4.51 19.63 -0.64
CA LYS A 164 4.14 20.13 -1.98
C LYS A 164 2.75 19.66 -2.41
N LEU A 165 1.81 19.58 -1.46
CA LEU A 165 0.44 19.19 -1.73
C LEU A 165 -0.18 20.12 -2.77
N SER A 166 -0.46 19.60 -3.97
CA SER A 166 -1.16 20.32 -5.03
C SER A 166 -1.88 19.36 -5.99
N ILE A 167 -2.90 19.85 -6.67
CA ILE A 167 -3.64 19.08 -7.70
C ILE A 167 -2.67 18.65 -8.82
N ILE A 168 -1.71 19.48 -9.17
CA ILE A 168 -0.72 19.20 -10.22
C ILE A 168 0.18 18.04 -9.78
N THR A 169 0.62 18.04 -8.53
CA THR A 169 1.41 16.94 -7.94
C THR A 169 0.61 15.63 -7.95
N ASP A 170 -0.66 15.68 -7.55
CA ASP A 170 -1.54 14.51 -7.58
C ASP A 170 -1.68 13.93 -8.99
N ILE A 171 -1.92 14.79 -9.99
CA ILE A 171 -2.03 14.35 -11.40
C ILE A 171 -0.72 13.72 -11.88
N LYS A 172 0.43 14.32 -11.56
CA LYS A 172 1.75 13.75 -11.92
C LYS A 172 1.94 12.35 -11.32
N ILE A 173 1.58 12.17 -10.04
CA ILE A 173 1.69 10.86 -9.36
C ILE A 173 0.74 9.84 -9.99
N ILE A 174 -0.50 10.22 -10.31
CA ILE A 174 -1.45 9.33 -10.99
C ILE A 174 -0.92 8.90 -12.36
N MET A 175 -0.42 9.83 -13.17
CA MET A 175 0.15 9.51 -14.49
C MET A 175 1.38 8.60 -14.38
N ALA A 176 2.26 8.86 -13.41
CA ALA A 176 3.40 8.01 -13.15
C ALA A 176 2.98 6.61 -12.64
N THR A 177 1.91 6.51 -11.84
CA THR A 177 1.33 5.24 -11.40
C THR A 177 0.88 4.39 -12.60
N ILE A 178 0.19 5.01 -13.56
CA ILE A 178 -0.23 4.32 -14.79
C ILE A 178 0.97 3.74 -15.53
N LYS A 179 2.06 4.51 -15.65
CA LYS A 179 3.30 4.03 -16.28
C LYS A 179 3.87 2.80 -15.55
N ILE A 180 3.90 2.82 -14.22
CA ILE A 180 4.44 1.73 -13.38
C ILE A 180 3.60 0.45 -13.48
N LEU A 181 2.28 0.56 -13.68
CA LEU A 181 1.42 -0.61 -13.87
C LEU A 181 1.83 -1.48 -15.06
N PHE A 182 2.52 -0.91 -16.03
CA PHE A 182 3.06 -1.62 -17.20
C PHE A 182 4.53 -2.05 -17.03
N MET A 183 5.14 -1.85 -15.84
CA MET A 183 6.51 -2.26 -15.54
C MET A 183 6.52 -3.49 -14.61
N PRO A 184 6.96 -4.68 -15.09
CA PRO A 184 6.92 -5.93 -14.31
C PRO A 184 7.73 -5.88 -13.00
N GLU A 185 8.84 -5.14 -12.99
CA GLU A 185 9.77 -5.04 -11.85
C GLU A 185 9.19 -4.35 -10.61
N SER A 186 8.06 -3.65 -10.75
CA SER A 186 7.43 -2.90 -9.64
C SER A 186 6.73 -3.77 -8.59
N THR A 187 6.65 -5.08 -8.81
CA THR A 187 5.92 -6.04 -7.95
C THR A 187 6.82 -7.03 -7.22
N GLU A 188 8.14 -6.88 -7.31
CA GLU A 188 9.07 -7.76 -6.60
C GLU A 188 8.92 -7.65 -5.07
N GLY A 189 8.87 -8.80 -4.39
CA GLY A 189 8.74 -8.90 -2.93
C GLY A 189 10.06 -8.66 -2.19
N ILE A 190 10.00 -8.55 -0.86
CA ILE A 190 11.19 -8.49 0.00
C ILE A 190 11.84 -9.88 0.08
N GLU A 191 13.16 -9.93 0.35
CA GLU A 191 13.87 -11.18 0.61
C GLU A 191 13.20 -12.01 1.71
N ALA A 192 13.17 -13.32 1.53
CA ALA A 192 12.52 -14.24 2.46
C ALA A 192 13.18 -14.13 3.86
N GLY A 193 12.33 -13.97 4.88
CA GLY A 193 12.78 -13.93 6.30
C GLY A 193 12.81 -12.54 6.95
N LYS A 194 12.68 -11.43 6.19
CA LYS A 194 12.55 -10.10 6.77
C LYS A 194 11.09 -9.80 7.14
N THR A 195 10.84 -9.41 8.38
CA THR A 195 9.50 -8.99 8.85
C THR A 195 9.21 -7.53 8.55
N THR A 196 10.26 -6.71 8.43
CA THR A 196 10.20 -5.28 8.10
C THR A 196 11.24 -4.95 7.03
N ALA A 197 11.08 -3.82 6.34
CA ALA A 197 12.05 -3.31 5.37
C ALA A 197 13.27 -2.62 6.04
N MET A 198 13.36 -2.63 7.36
CA MET A 198 14.47 -2.02 8.09
C MET A 198 15.75 -2.86 7.98
N ASN A 199 16.84 -2.22 7.62
CA ASN A 199 18.17 -2.75 7.76
C ASN A 199 18.77 -2.22 9.07
N LYS A 200 18.79 -3.06 10.12
CA LYS A 200 19.29 -2.66 11.45
C LYS A 200 20.77 -2.27 11.44
N GLU A 201 21.56 -2.89 10.55
CA GLU A 201 23.00 -2.63 10.42
C GLU A 201 23.25 -1.23 9.85
N ALA A 202 22.53 -0.84 8.79
CA ALA A 202 22.64 0.50 8.21
C ALA A 202 22.19 1.61 9.15
N MET A 203 21.22 1.34 10.05
CA MET A 203 20.78 2.30 11.06
C MET A 203 21.79 2.47 12.19
N GLN A 204 22.50 1.41 12.58
CA GLN A 204 23.57 1.48 13.56
C GLN A 204 24.79 2.24 13.03
N GLU A 205 25.15 2.03 11.76
CA GLU A 205 26.22 2.80 11.10
C GLU A 205 25.86 4.29 10.96
N ALA A 206 24.61 4.59 10.58
CA ALA A 206 24.15 5.99 10.49
C ALA A 206 24.01 6.69 11.86
N ALA A 207 23.74 5.95 12.92
CA ALA A 207 23.72 6.47 14.28
C ALA A 207 25.15 6.71 14.80
N ALA A 208 26.07 5.77 14.56
CA ALA A 208 27.48 5.91 14.94
C ALA A 208 28.16 7.11 14.22
N ALA A 209 27.88 7.30 12.93
CA ALA A 209 28.40 8.45 12.17
C ALA A 209 27.89 9.82 12.64
N LYS A 210 26.76 9.88 13.37
CA LYS A 210 26.22 11.11 13.97
C LYS A 210 26.74 11.40 15.37
N GLU A 211 27.35 10.45 16.03
CA GLU A 211 28.02 10.62 17.34
C GLU A 211 29.50 11.05 17.20
N GLU A 212 30.05 10.97 15.97
CA GLU A 212 31.43 11.38 15.67
C GLU A 212 31.55 12.84 15.11
N ASP A 213 30.45 13.52 14.83
CA ASP A 213 30.37 14.96 14.45
C ASP A 213 29.86 15.82 15.61
#